data_f9937e7e2df12128b3721497663e54e9
#
_entry.id   f9937e7e2df12128b3721497663e54e9
#
_cell.length_a   1.000
_cell.length_b   1.000
_cell.length_c   1.000
_cell.angle_alpha   90.00
_cell.angle_beta   90.00
_cell.angle_gamma   90.00
#
_symmetry.space_group_name_H-M   'P 1'
#
loop_
_entity.id
_entity.type
_entity.pdbx_description
1 polymer ?
#
loop_
_entity_poly.entity_id
_entity_poly.type
_entity_poly.pdbx_seq_one_letter_code
_entity_poly.pdbx_strand_id
1 'polypeptide(L)'
;MTWVQMKEMACKGHEISSHSWSHANLKNMSLKEVQVEVDRNDSILQAEIGERPLTFCYPFNSYNEDVLRIASKDRIGTRTKQYAIGGEKSKSTVESLDKWVKELIIAGDWGVTMIHGISVGYDAFTSPDILWEHFKRVKAQEDDIWVGTFREVAAYVKERNNIQLDVTKKKSHWMVSPRLALNQELFGEPLTMVVDKKGKSGVKVLQNGKELSVREQDDKMIFDFNPYGGTVSYTHLRAHET
;
A
#
# COMPACT_ATOMS: atom_id res chain seq x y z
N MET A 1 3.92 13.78 -20.69
CA MET A 1 2.56 13.44 -20.22
C MET A 1 1.76 14.73 -20.11
N THR A 2 0.51 14.77 -20.59
CA THR A 2 -0.38 15.93 -20.50
C THR A 2 -1.32 15.81 -19.30
N TRP A 3 -1.93 16.91 -18.86
CA TRP A 3 -2.94 16.90 -17.80
C TRP A 3 -4.13 15.99 -18.14
N VAL A 4 -4.55 15.97 -19.42
CA VAL A 4 -5.62 15.07 -19.88
C VAL A 4 -5.27 13.61 -19.65
N GLN A 5 -4.04 13.20 -20.00
CA GLN A 5 -3.55 11.84 -19.78
C GLN A 5 -3.46 11.50 -18.29
N MET A 6 -3.00 12.43 -17.44
CA MET A 6 -2.97 12.22 -16.00
C MET A 6 -4.36 12.06 -15.39
N LYS A 7 -5.33 12.87 -15.80
CA LYS A 7 -6.74 12.71 -15.41
C LYS A 7 -7.31 11.35 -15.82
N GLU A 8 -7.02 10.92 -17.03
CA GLU A 8 -7.43 9.59 -17.51
C GLU A 8 -6.81 8.47 -16.66
N MET A 9 -5.55 8.57 -16.32
CA MET A 9 -4.89 7.61 -15.42
C MET A 9 -5.56 7.59 -14.04
N ALA A 10 -5.79 8.76 -13.43
CA ALA A 10 -6.47 8.87 -12.14
C ALA A 10 -7.86 8.23 -12.18
N CYS A 11 -8.65 8.50 -13.23
CA CYS A 11 -9.97 7.88 -13.45
C CYS A 11 -9.91 6.35 -13.60
N LYS A 12 -8.78 5.80 -14.03
CA LYS A 12 -8.54 4.36 -14.13
C LYS A 12 -7.95 3.73 -12.85
N GLY A 13 -7.89 4.49 -11.76
CA GLY A 13 -7.41 4.02 -10.46
C GLY A 13 -5.90 4.12 -10.25
N HIS A 14 -5.15 4.77 -11.16
CA HIS A 14 -3.75 5.05 -10.91
C HIS A 14 -3.59 6.18 -9.89
N GLU A 15 -2.67 6.01 -8.97
CA GLU A 15 -2.33 7.06 -8.03
C GLU A 15 -1.48 8.16 -8.69
N ILE A 16 -1.88 9.41 -8.51
CA ILE A 16 -1.08 10.59 -8.89
C ILE A 16 -0.46 11.16 -7.63
N SER A 17 0.86 11.01 -7.50
CA SER A 17 1.63 11.39 -6.33
C SER A 17 2.45 12.67 -6.56
N SER A 18 2.83 13.34 -5.47
CA SER A 18 3.64 14.56 -5.51
C SER A 18 5.14 14.24 -5.61
N HIS A 19 5.88 15.07 -6.38
CA HIS A 19 7.33 14.90 -6.61
C HIS A 19 8.09 16.23 -6.67
N SER A 20 7.67 17.22 -5.88
CA SER A 20 8.08 18.63 -5.90
C SER A 20 7.69 19.37 -7.18
N TRP A 21 7.78 20.69 -7.14
CA TRP A 21 7.42 21.54 -8.28
C TRP A 21 8.48 21.54 -9.39
N SER A 22 9.73 21.79 -9.04
CA SER A 22 10.81 21.98 -10.03
C SER A 22 11.76 20.80 -10.15
N HIS A 23 11.49 19.68 -9.45
CA HIS A 23 12.39 18.54 -9.34
C HIS A 23 13.78 18.93 -8.77
N ALA A 24 13.81 19.91 -7.86
CA ALA A 24 15.04 20.34 -7.21
C ALA A 24 15.50 19.35 -6.15
N ASN A 25 16.80 19.35 -5.81
CA ASN A 25 17.32 18.60 -4.68
C ASN A 25 16.93 19.31 -3.37
N LEU A 26 15.82 18.87 -2.78
CA LEU A 26 15.21 19.51 -1.61
C LEU A 26 16.13 19.57 -0.39
N LYS A 27 17.06 18.62 -0.26
CA LYS A 27 18.04 18.60 0.83
C LYS A 27 18.96 19.82 0.86
N ASN A 28 19.18 20.47 -0.29
CA ASN A 28 20.06 21.61 -0.45
C ASN A 28 19.33 22.96 -0.41
N MET A 29 18.02 22.96 -0.11
CA MET A 29 17.17 24.14 -0.08
C MET A 29 16.88 24.58 1.36
N SER A 30 16.53 25.85 1.54
CA SER A 30 16.00 26.32 2.81
C SER A 30 14.61 25.73 3.09
N LEU A 31 14.20 25.66 4.36
CA LEU A 31 12.88 25.12 4.73
C LEU A 31 11.73 25.84 4.03
N LYS A 32 11.85 27.15 3.84
CA LYS A 32 10.84 27.95 3.14
C LYS A 32 10.73 27.55 1.67
N GLU A 33 11.85 27.34 1.01
CA GLU A 33 11.88 26.90 -0.39
C GLU A 33 11.32 25.47 -0.52
N VAL A 34 11.68 24.56 0.39
CA VAL A 34 11.11 23.20 0.42
C VAL A 34 9.60 23.26 0.57
N GLN A 35 9.09 24.10 1.47
CA GLN A 35 7.64 24.24 1.65
C GLN A 35 6.97 24.74 0.35
N VAL A 36 7.57 25.74 -0.32
CA VAL A 36 7.05 26.26 -1.61
C VAL A 36 7.06 25.18 -2.70
N GLU A 37 8.12 24.38 -2.81
CA GLU A 37 8.24 23.27 -3.76
C GLU A 37 7.12 22.23 -3.57
N VAL A 38 6.83 21.90 -2.32
CA VAL A 38 5.78 20.93 -1.96
C VAL A 38 4.40 21.53 -2.20
N ASP A 39 4.10 22.70 -1.64
CA ASP A 39 2.77 23.31 -1.70
C ASP A 39 2.35 23.68 -3.12
N ARG A 40 3.29 24.19 -3.92
CA ARG A 40 3.01 24.57 -5.30
C ARG A 40 2.66 23.35 -6.17
N ASN A 41 3.41 22.25 -6.00
CA ASN A 41 3.12 21.03 -6.72
C ASN A 41 1.79 20.41 -6.29
N ASP A 42 1.50 20.39 -5.00
CA ASP A 42 0.23 19.90 -4.48
C ASP A 42 -0.95 20.71 -4.99
N SER A 43 -0.81 22.03 -4.98
CA SER A 43 -1.87 22.95 -5.45
C SER A 43 -2.20 22.73 -6.92
N ILE A 44 -1.20 22.58 -7.78
CA ILE A 44 -1.45 22.36 -9.21
C ILE A 44 -2.02 20.96 -9.47
N LEU A 45 -1.53 19.93 -8.75
CA LEU A 45 -2.10 18.57 -8.87
C LEU A 45 -3.56 18.56 -8.41
N GLN A 46 -3.88 19.19 -7.28
CA GLN A 46 -5.26 19.31 -6.81
C GLN A 46 -6.16 20.06 -7.79
N ALA A 47 -5.68 21.16 -8.35
CA ALA A 47 -6.44 21.96 -9.32
C ALA A 47 -6.71 21.19 -10.62
N GLU A 48 -5.71 20.43 -11.11
CA GLU A 48 -5.80 19.73 -12.38
C GLU A 48 -6.44 18.33 -12.27
N ILE A 49 -6.14 17.59 -11.19
CA ILE A 49 -6.62 16.20 -11.02
C ILE A 49 -7.95 16.16 -10.23
N GLY A 50 -8.18 17.17 -9.37
CA GLY A 50 -9.35 17.23 -8.49
C GLY A 50 -9.10 16.67 -7.09
N GLU A 51 -7.97 16.03 -6.85
CA GLU A 51 -7.60 15.45 -5.56
C GLU A 51 -6.22 15.92 -5.12
N ARG A 52 -6.07 16.18 -3.81
CA ARG A 52 -4.77 16.44 -3.22
C ARG A 52 -3.92 15.17 -3.23
N PRO A 53 -2.63 15.20 -3.63
CA PRO A 53 -1.77 14.04 -3.53
C PRO A 53 -1.52 13.67 -2.07
N LEU A 54 -1.79 12.41 -1.71
CA LEU A 54 -1.65 11.88 -0.35
C LEU A 54 -0.32 11.18 -0.10
N THR A 55 0.55 11.14 -1.12
CA THR A 55 1.88 10.55 -1.03
C THR A 55 2.91 11.46 -1.68
N PHE A 56 4.18 11.22 -1.39
CA PHE A 56 5.28 12.03 -1.92
C PHE A 56 6.49 11.15 -2.26
N CYS A 57 7.16 11.47 -3.37
CA CYS A 57 8.46 10.93 -3.74
C CYS A 57 9.51 12.03 -3.74
N TYR A 58 10.68 11.76 -3.18
CA TYR A 58 11.76 12.74 -3.12
C TYR A 58 12.54 12.76 -4.43
N PRO A 59 12.73 13.95 -5.09
CA PRO A 59 13.65 14.07 -6.20
C PRO A 59 15.04 13.56 -5.82
N PHE A 60 15.68 12.83 -6.72
CA PHE A 60 17.00 12.20 -6.51
C PHE A 60 17.08 11.24 -5.32
N ASN A 61 15.95 10.82 -4.74
CA ASN A 61 15.89 10.09 -3.45
C ASN A 61 16.66 10.80 -2.32
N SER A 62 16.73 12.13 -2.38
CA SER A 62 17.54 12.99 -1.52
C SER A 62 16.65 13.76 -0.55
N TYR A 63 16.80 13.49 0.75
CA TYR A 63 16.07 14.15 1.83
C TYR A 63 16.89 14.16 3.13
N ASN A 64 16.47 14.98 4.05
CA ASN A 64 16.90 15.02 5.45
C ASN A 64 15.66 15.05 6.34
N GLU A 65 15.81 15.11 7.65
CA GLU A 65 14.70 15.11 8.61
C GLU A 65 13.72 16.27 8.40
N ASP A 66 14.21 17.45 8.06
CA ASP A 66 13.38 18.63 7.81
C ASP A 66 12.54 18.48 6.53
N VAL A 67 13.15 18.01 5.45
CA VAL A 67 12.46 17.72 4.19
C VAL A 67 11.42 16.61 4.42
N LEU A 68 11.78 15.56 5.17
CA LEU A 68 10.86 14.48 5.53
C LEU A 68 9.66 15.05 6.30
N ARG A 69 9.88 15.86 7.31
CA ARG A 69 8.84 16.48 8.13
C ARG A 69 7.87 17.33 7.32
N ILE A 70 8.40 18.15 6.39
CA ILE A 70 7.57 19.00 5.51
C ILE A 70 6.78 18.15 4.53
N ALA A 71 7.47 17.26 3.81
CA ALA A 71 6.84 16.45 2.76
C ALA A 71 5.87 15.37 3.28
N SER A 72 6.01 14.91 4.53
CA SER A 72 5.10 13.91 5.12
C SER A 72 3.87 14.51 5.81
N LYS A 73 3.82 15.83 5.96
CA LYS A 73 2.71 16.49 6.63
C LYS A 73 1.39 16.25 5.92
N ASP A 74 0.38 15.80 6.67
CA ASP A 74 -0.97 15.49 6.18
C ASP A 74 -0.98 14.51 5.00
N ARG A 75 -0.07 13.51 5.02
CA ARG A 75 0.04 12.45 4.02
C ARG A 75 -0.01 11.07 4.64
N ILE A 76 -0.41 10.13 3.84
CA ILE A 76 -0.38 8.70 4.17
C ILE A 76 1.06 8.21 4.27
N GLY A 77 1.90 8.59 3.30
CA GLY A 77 3.29 8.16 3.31
C GLY A 77 4.18 8.90 2.31
N THR A 78 5.49 8.68 2.44
CA THR A 78 6.49 9.16 1.50
C THR A 78 7.40 8.01 1.08
N ARG A 79 7.77 7.93 -0.20
CA ARG A 79 8.60 6.86 -0.72
C ARG A 79 10.07 7.12 -0.40
N THR A 80 10.64 6.31 0.48
CA THR A 80 12.05 6.38 0.90
C THR A 80 12.90 5.22 0.40
N LYS A 81 12.25 4.13 -0.05
CA LYS A 81 12.90 2.95 -0.63
C LYS A 81 12.22 2.56 -1.93
N GLN A 82 12.98 2.09 -2.88
CA GLN A 82 12.48 1.52 -4.14
C GLN A 82 13.53 0.59 -4.73
N TYR A 83 13.06 -0.32 -5.58
CA TYR A 83 13.88 -1.14 -6.47
C TYR A 83 13.82 -0.54 -7.86
N ALA A 84 14.95 -0.02 -8.35
CA ALA A 84 15.02 0.55 -9.70
C ALA A 84 14.99 -0.58 -10.74
N ILE A 85 14.09 -0.44 -11.70
CA ILE A 85 13.97 -1.38 -12.82
C ILE A 85 14.02 -0.62 -14.15
N GLY A 86 14.66 -1.22 -15.14
CA GLY A 86 14.90 -0.60 -16.45
C GLY A 86 15.94 -1.36 -17.25
N GLY A 87 16.54 -0.70 -18.23
CA GLY A 87 17.42 -1.34 -19.21
C GLY A 87 18.91 -1.06 -19.01
N GLU A 88 19.37 0.11 -19.41
CA GLU A 88 20.80 0.41 -19.51
C GLU A 88 21.54 0.36 -18.16
N LYS A 89 20.93 0.92 -17.12
CA LYS A 89 21.54 1.01 -15.79
C LYS A 89 21.09 -0.10 -14.87
N SER A 90 19.78 -0.31 -14.76
CA SER A 90 19.21 -1.35 -13.90
C SER A 90 19.39 -2.76 -14.44
N LYS A 91 19.59 -2.91 -15.76
CA LYS A 91 19.84 -4.20 -16.46
C LYS A 91 18.82 -5.28 -16.07
N SER A 92 17.56 -4.87 -15.93
CA SER A 92 16.48 -5.78 -15.53
C SER A 92 16.21 -6.82 -16.60
N THR A 93 16.10 -8.06 -16.18
CA THR A 93 15.60 -9.18 -17.00
C THR A 93 14.35 -9.75 -16.31
N VAL A 94 13.57 -10.54 -17.04
CA VAL A 94 12.40 -11.22 -16.48
C VAL A 94 12.81 -12.08 -15.29
N GLU A 95 13.94 -12.79 -15.38
CA GLU A 95 14.46 -13.65 -14.31
C GLU A 95 14.89 -12.87 -13.07
N SER A 96 15.53 -11.69 -13.25
CA SER A 96 15.92 -10.83 -12.12
C SER A 96 14.71 -10.26 -11.39
N LEU A 97 13.66 -9.90 -12.12
CA LEU A 97 12.40 -9.41 -11.55
C LEU A 97 11.63 -10.53 -10.83
N ASP A 98 11.57 -11.73 -11.40
CA ASP A 98 10.99 -12.91 -10.75
C ASP A 98 11.72 -13.28 -9.45
N LYS A 99 13.05 -13.22 -9.47
CA LYS A 99 13.85 -13.46 -8.27
C LYS A 99 13.51 -12.47 -7.16
N TRP A 100 13.44 -11.17 -7.50
CA TRP A 100 13.09 -10.13 -6.55
C TRP A 100 11.69 -10.33 -5.96
N VAL A 101 10.68 -10.68 -6.78
CA VAL A 101 9.33 -10.96 -6.31
C VAL A 101 9.31 -12.18 -5.36
N LYS A 102 10.01 -13.25 -5.70
CA LYS A 102 10.12 -14.44 -4.81
C LYS A 102 10.76 -14.11 -3.47
N GLU A 103 11.79 -13.27 -3.47
CA GLU A 103 12.42 -12.80 -2.23
C GLU A 103 11.44 -12.01 -1.35
N LEU A 104 10.59 -11.15 -1.94
CA LEU A 104 9.55 -10.43 -1.22
C LEU A 104 8.49 -11.37 -0.62
N ILE A 105 8.03 -12.37 -1.37
CA ILE A 105 7.07 -13.36 -0.88
C ILE A 105 7.65 -14.12 0.32
N ILE A 106 8.88 -14.61 0.20
CA ILE A 106 9.56 -15.35 1.27
C ILE A 106 9.73 -14.50 2.53
N ALA A 107 10.08 -13.22 2.34
CA ALA A 107 10.28 -12.27 3.44
C ALA A 107 8.96 -11.75 4.04
N GLY A 108 7.83 -11.86 3.32
CA GLY A 108 6.58 -11.19 3.67
C GLY A 108 6.73 -9.67 3.69
N ASP A 109 7.51 -9.13 2.76
CA ASP A 109 7.91 -7.71 2.75
C ASP A 109 7.19 -6.94 1.64
N TRP A 110 7.29 -5.63 1.70
CA TRP A 110 6.73 -4.69 0.75
C TRP A 110 7.76 -4.27 -0.30
N GLY A 111 7.47 -4.52 -1.57
CA GLY A 111 8.27 -4.09 -2.71
C GLY A 111 7.67 -2.88 -3.43
N VAL A 112 8.50 -1.89 -3.73
CA VAL A 112 8.14 -0.73 -4.57
C VAL A 112 9.12 -0.65 -5.72
N THR A 113 8.64 -0.69 -6.95
CA THR A 113 9.49 -0.47 -8.14
C THR A 113 9.52 1.00 -8.55
N MET A 114 10.65 1.41 -9.11
CA MET A 114 10.83 2.73 -9.72
C MET A 114 11.20 2.55 -11.20
N ILE A 115 10.39 3.12 -12.07
CA ILE A 115 10.56 3.13 -13.53
C ILE A 115 10.62 4.57 -13.99
N HIS A 116 11.59 4.93 -14.85
CA HIS A 116 11.65 6.25 -15.46
C HIS A 116 11.14 6.26 -16.90
N GLY A 117 11.28 5.17 -17.60
CA GLY A 117 10.82 5.02 -18.97
C GLY A 117 10.60 3.57 -19.35
N ILE A 118 9.60 3.30 -20.19
CA ILE A 118 9.32 1.94 -20.71
C ILE A 118 10.09 1.73 -21.97
N SER A 119 9.78 2.47 -23.03
CA SER A 119 10.44 2.34 -24.34
C SER A 119 11.41 3.48 -24.65
N VAL A 120 11.23 4.63 -23.97
CA VAL A 120 12.04 5.85 -24.18
C VAL A 120 12.20 6.55 -22.83
N GLY A 121 13.33 7.17 -22.62
CA GLY A 121 13.66 7.94 -21.43
C GLY A 121 14.84 7.39 -20.66
N TYR A 122 15.08 7.93 -19.48
CA TYR A 122 16.18 7.49 -18.62
C TYR A 122 15.95 6.05 -18.18
N ASP A 123 16.98 5.22 -18.34
CA ASP A 123 16.99 3.80 -17.99
C ASP A 123 15.80 3.00 -18.58
N ALA A 124 15.33 3.38 -19.79
CA ALA A 124 14.27 2.66 -20.48
C ALA A 124 14.68 1.20 -20.71
N PHE A 125 13.70 0.29 -20.69
CA PHE A 125 13.95 -1.12 -20.93
C PHE A 125 14.51 -1.36 -22.32
N THR A 126 15.39 -2.34 -22.45
CA THR A 126 15.92 -2.80 -23.75
C THR A 126 14.82 -3.38 -24.63
N SER A 127 13.81 -4.00 -24.01
CA SER A 127 12.53 -4.36 -24.62
C SER A 127 11.40 -4.13 -23.63
N PRO A 128 10.30 -3.46 -24.01
CA PRO A 128 9.09 -3.33 -23.19
C PRO A 128 8.51 -4.69 -22.75
N ASP A 129 8.78 -5.75 -23.52
CA ASP A 129 8.27 -7.10 -23.23
C ASP A 129 8.77 -7.63 -21.88
N ILE A 130 9.94 -7.19 -21.41
CA ILE A 130 10.45 -7.53 -20.08
C ILE A 130 9.45 -7.09 -19.00
N LEU A 131 8.94 -5.86 -19.09
CA LEU A 131 7.98 -5.32 -18.15
C LEU A 131 6.61 -5.99 -18.27
N TRP A 132 6.14 -6.22 -19.49
CA TRP A 132 4.85 -6.86 -19.73
C TRP A 132 4.84 -8.32 -19.28
N GLU A 133 5.91 -9.04 -19.50
CA GLU A 133 6.03 -10.42 -19.00
C GLU A 133 6.14 -10.44 -17.48
N HIS A 134 6.86 -9.52 -16.87
CA HIS A 134 6.89 -9.36 -15.42
C HIS A 134 5.47 -9.13 -14.84
N PHE A 135 4.69 -8.22 -15.42
CA PHE A 135 3.31 -7.97 -14.96
C PHE A 135 2.43 -9.20 -15.09
N LYS A 136 2.54 -9.98 -16.18
CA LYS A 136 1.81 -11.23 -16.34
C LYS A 136 2.15 -12.24 -15.23
N ARG A 137 3.44 -12.36 -14.90
CA ARG A 137 3.91 -13.29 -13.87
C ARG A 137 3.49 -12.87 -12.47
N VAL A 138 3.52 -11.57 -12.17
CA VAL A 138 2.97 -11.02 -10.91
C VAL A 138 1.47 -11.28 -10.83
N LYS A 139 0.73 -11.01 -11.91
CA LYS A 139 -0.72 -11.28 -11.99
C LYS A 139 -1.05 -12.77 -11.77
N ALA A 140 -0.22 -13.68 -12.26
CA ALA A 140 -0.41 -15.11 -12.07
C ALA A 140 -0.15 -15.59 -10.63
N GLN A 141 0.35 -14.73 -9.75
CA GLN A 141 0.64 -15.01 -8.34
C GLN A 141 -0.25 -14.20 -7.38
N GLU A 142 -1.44 -13.78 -7.80
CA GLU A 142 -2.35 -12.94 -7.00
C GLU A 142 -2.81 -13.59 -5.69
N ASP A 143 -2.73 -14.91 -5.60
CA ASP A 143 -3.04 -15.62 -4.34
C ASP A 143 -1.96 -15.39 -3.27
N ASP A 144 -0.73 -15.07 -3.66
CA ASP A 144 0.42 -14.86 -2.78
C ASP A 144 0.84 -13.39 -2.68
N ILE A 145 0.40 -12.54 -3.62
CA ILE A 145 0.82 -11.14 -3.75
C ILE A 145 -0.39 -10.21 -3.80
N TRP A 146 -0.42 -9.24 -2.93
CA TRP A 146 -1.31 -8.10 -3.08
C TRP A 146 -0.60 -6.99 -3.87
N VAL A 147 -1.17 -6.60 -5.01
CA VAL A 147 -0.74 -5.44 -5.81
C VAL A 147 -1.69 -4.29 -5.54
N GLY A 148 -1.20 -3.24 -4.94
CA GLY A 148 -1.93 -2.01 -4.64
C GLY A 148 -1.17 -0.78 -5.09
N THR A 149 -1.82 0.38 -5.05
CA THR A 149 -1.14 1.67 -5.18
C THR A 149 -0.19 1.88 -4.00
N PHE A 150 0.80 2.76 -4.16
CA PHE A 150 1.68 3.10 -3.03
C PHE A 150 0.89 3.62 -1.83
N ARG A 151 -0.17 4.41 -2.08
CA ARG A 151 -1.07 4.92 -1.06
C ARG A 151 -1.73 3.82 -0.25
N GLU A 152 -2.36 2.85 -0.90
CA GLU A 152 -3.07 1.73 -0.25
C GLU A 152 -2.13 0.89 0.61
N VAL A 153 -0.98 0.48 0.04
CA VAL A 153 -0.02 -0.34 0.79
C VAL A 153 0.62 0.44 1.94
N ALA A 154 0.95 1.73 1.74
CA ALA A 154 1.48 2.58 2.80
C ALA A 154 0.48 2.79 3.95
N ALA A 155 -0.81 2.98 3.62
CA ALA A 155 -1.88 3.06 4.61
C ALA A 155 -1.99 1.76 5.40
N TYR A 156 -2.13 0.63 4.71
CA TYR A 156 -2.21 -0.70 5.32
C TYR A 156 -1.05 -0.97 6.29
N VAL A 157 0.19 -0.74 5.84
CA VAL A 157 1.39 -0.97 6.67
C VAL A 157 1.39 -0.06 7.90
N LYS A 158 1.03 1.22 7.73
CA LYS A 158 0.98 2.16 8.84
C LYS A 158 -0.12 1.83 9.83
N GLU A 159 -1.31 1.46 9.34
CA GLU A 159 -2.44 1.04 10.17
C GLU A 159 -2.11 -0.26 10.93
N ARG A 160 -1.59 -1.28 10.24
CA ARG A 160 -1.17 -2.54 10.85
C ARG A 160 -0.15 -2.35 11.98
N ASN A 161 0.78 -1.42 11.80
CA ASN A 161 1.84 -1.15 12.77
C ASN A 161 1.38 -0.30 13.97
N ASN A 162 0.23 0.37 13.88
CA ASN A 162 -0.29 1.26 14.92
C ASN A 162 -1.59 0.77 15.57
N ILE A 163 -2.22 -0.26 15.02
CA ILE A 163 -3.46 -0.79 15.59
C ILE A 163 -3.21 -1.52 16.91
N GLN A 164 -4.08 -1.29 17.87
CA GLN A 164 -4.15 -2.02 19.12
C GLN A 164 -5.40 -2.90 19.12
N LEU A 165 -5.27 -4.14 19.54
CA LEU A 165 -6.35 -5.12 19.55
C LEU A 165 -6.61 -5.56 21.00
N ASP A 166 -7.77 -5.20 21.56
CA ASP A 166 -8.20 -5.74 22.83
C ASP A 166 -9.02 -7.00 22.60
N VAL A 167 -8.52 -8.14 23.08
CA VAL A 167 -9.13 -9.46 22.86
C VAL A 167 -9.80 -9.97 24.13
N THR A 168 -11.13 -10.14 24.08
CA THR A 168 -11.93 -10.78 25.15
C THR A 168 -12.38 -12.16 24.69
N LYS A 169 -11.96 -13.19 25.43
CA LYS A 169 -12.33 -14.59 25.18
C LYS A 169 -13.46 -15.03 26.09
N LYS A 170 -14.58 -15.49 25.51
CA LYS A 170 -15.69 -16.13 26.21
C LYS A 170 -15.83 -17.58 25.76
N LYS A 171 -16.58 -18.41 26.51
CA LYS A 171 -16.71 -19.85 26.19
C LYS A 171 -17.16 -20.15 24.74
N SER A 172 -18.08 -19.35 24.21
CA SER A 172 -18.71 -19.58 22.90
C SER A 172 -18.27 -18.60 21.80
N HIS A 173 -17.64 -17.50 22.15
CA HIS A 173 -17.25 -16.47 21.19
C HIS A 173 -16.05 -15.64 21.70
N TRP A 174 -15.32 -15.07 20.77
CA TRP A 174 -14.29 -14.10 21.05
C TRP A 174 -14.71 -12.75 20.50
N MET A 175 -14.30 -11.70 21.17
CA MET A 175 -14.51 -10.33 20.76
C MET A 175 -13.15 -9.66 20.63
N VAL A 176 -12.92 -9.00 19.52
CA VAL A 176 -11.74 -8.18 19.26
C VAL A 176 -12.18 -6.75 19.04
N SER A 177 -11.71 -5.85 19.88
CA SER A 177 -12.00 -4.42 19.78
C SER A 177 -10.77 -3.70 19.26
N PRO A 178 -10.74 -3.35 17.96
CA PRO A 178 -9.64 -2.60 17.37
C PRO A 178 -9.67 -1.14 17.86
N ARG A 179 -8.48 -0.60 18.10
CA ARG A 179 -8.27 0.84 18.38
C ARG A 179 -7.12 1.35 17.52
N LEU A 180 -7.39 2.34 16.69
CA LEU A 180 -6.43 2.96 15.81
C LEU A 180 -6.46 4.48 15.96
N ALA A 181 -5.34 5.07 16.41
CA ALA A 181 -5.21 6.50 16.67
C ALA A 181 -4.63 7.27 15.46
N LEU A 182 -5.02 6.87 14.24
CA LEU A 182 -4.67 7.59 13.01
C LEU A 182 -5.88 8.41 12.53
N ASN A 183 -5.61 9.42 11.68
CA ASN A 183 -6.68 10.22 11.09
C ASN A 183 -7.52 9.39 10.12
N GLN A 184 -8.78 9.14 10.44
CA GLN A 184 -9.71 8.33 9.65
C GLN A 184 -10.00 8.91 8.25
N GLU A 185 -9.77 10.21 8.03
CA GLU A 185 -9.90 10.81 6.69
C GLU A 185 -8.78 10.38 5.73
N LEU A 186 -7.63 9.96 6.28
CA LEU A 186 -6.47 9.52 5.52
C LEU A 186 -6.29 8.01 5.52
N PHE A 187 -6.73 7.36 6.58
CA PHE A 187 -6.50 5.94 6.85
C PHE A 187 -7.83 5.21 6.98
N GLY A 188 -7.94 4.03 6.48
CA GLY A 188 -9.17 3.24 6.50
C GLY A 188 -9.09 2.00 5.61
N GLU A 189 -7.85 1.54 5.33
CA GLU A 189 -7.66 0.31 4.58
C GLU A 189 -8.12 -0.89 5.42
N PRO A 190 -8.84 -1.85 4.82
CA PRO A 190 -9.18 -3.08 5.52
C PRO A 190 -7.91 -3.83 5.94
N LEU A 191 -7.85 -4.20 7.22
CA LEU A 191 -6.74 -4.97 7.75
C LEU A 191 -7.09 -6.46 7.81
N THR A 192 -6.15 -7.32 7.44
CA THR A 192 -6.33 -8.76 7.46
C THR A 192 -6.03 -9.33 8.84
N MET A 193 -6.97 -10.09 9.40
CA MET A 193 -6.80 -10.84 10.63
C MET A 193 -6.66 -12.33 10.32
N VAL A 194 -5.66 -12.94 10.92
CA VAL A 194 -5.41 -14.38 10.83
C VAL A 194 -5.61 -14.98 12.22
N VAL A 195 -6.48 -15.98 12.34
CA VAL A 195 -6.81 -16.62 13.61
C VAL A 195 -6.73 -18.13 13.47
N ASP A 196 -6.05 -18.78 14.43
CA ASP A 196 -5.99 -20.25 14.49
C ASP A 196 -7.35 -20.83 14.90
N LYS A 197 -7.90 -21.72 14.08
CA LYS A 197 -9.19 -22.38 14.33
C LYS A 197 -9.13 -23.41 15.46
N LYS A 198 -7.97 -23.97 15.72
CA LYS A 198 -7.76 -25.06 16.70
C LYS A 198 -8.70 -26.25 16.46
N GLY A 199 -8.81 -26.67 15.20
CA GLY A 199 -9.66 -27.79 14.77
C GLY A 199 -11.17 -27.49 14.78
N LYS A 200 -11.60 -26.25 14.95
CA LYS A 200 -13.02 -25.88 14.95
C LYS A 200 -13.50 -25.56 13.53
N SER A 201 -14.71 -25.98 13.20
CA SER A 201 -15.38 -25.69 11.91
C SER A 201 -16.61 -24.82 12.11
N GLY A 202 -17.14 -24.26 11.02
CA GLY A 202 -18.37 -23.48 11.04
C GLY A 202 -18.23 -22.16 11.82
N VAL A 203 -17.19 -21.43 11.56
CA VAL A 203 -16.94 -20.12 12.21
C VAL A 203 -17.70 -19.03 11.51
N LYS A 204 -18.43 -18.21 12.27
CA LYS A 204 -19.07 -16.98 11.79
C LYS A 204 -18.37 -15.78 12.37
N VAL A 205 -17.95 -14.85 11.52
CA VAL A 205 -17.29 -13.60 11.89
C VAL A 205 -18.22 -12.42 11.59
N LEU A 206 -18.43 -11.56 12.58
CA LEU A 206 -19.25 -10.37 12.43
C LEU A 206 -18.43 -9.14 12.84
N GLN A 207 -18.56 -8.06 12.10
CA GLN A 207 -18.13 -6.73 12.53
C GLN A 207 -19.34 -5.80 12.62
N ASN A 208 -19.59 -5.23 13.79
CA ASN A 208 -20.73 -4.37 14.04
C ASN A 208 -22.08 -4.98 13.53
N GLY A 209 -22.24 -6.28 13.74
CA GLY A 209 -23.43 -7.04 13.33
C GLY A 209 -23.49 -7.46 11.86
N LYS A 210 -22.56 -7.01 11.00
CA LYS A 210 -22.44 -7.45 9.61
C LYS A 210 -21.49 -8.62 9.50
N GLU A 211 -21.87 -9.62 8.72
CA GLU A 211 -21.03 -10.80 8.46
C GLU A 211 -19.87 -10.44 7.55
N LEU A 212 -18.66 -10.88 7.93
CA LEU A 212 -17.45 -10.73 7.13
C LEU A 212 -17.21 -12.01 6.33
N SER A 213 -16.66 -11.85 5.12
CA SER A 213 -16.19 -12.96 4.32
C SER A 213 -14.96 -13.60 4.97
N VAL A 214 -14.99 -14.91 5.17
CA VAL A 214 -13.89 -15.66 5.79
C VAL A 214 -13.31 -16.63 4.77
N ARG A 215 -12.00 -16.62 4.61
CA ARG A 215 -11.26 -17.67 3.91
C ARG A 215 -10.70 -18.63 4.95
N GLU A 216 -10.76 -19.92 4.64
CA GLU A 216 -10.12 -20.95 5.45
C GLU A 216 -8.90 -21.49 4.71
N GLN A 217 -7.77 -21.51 5.38
CA GLN A 217 -6.53 -22.07 4.85
C GLN A 217 -5.85 -22.85 5.97
N ASP A 218 -5.64 -24.14 5.77
CA ASP A 218 -5.15 -25.08 6.79
C ASP A 218 -5.99 -25.00 8.08
N ASP A 219 -5.38 -24.83 9.23
CA ASP A 219 -6.07 -24.61 10.52
C ASP A 219 -6.28 -23.14 10.87
N LYS A 220 -6.28 -22.26 9.84
CA LYS A 220 -6.46 -20.81 9.99
C LYS A 220 -7.74 -20.33 9.36
N MET A 221 -8.33 -19.30 9.91
CA MET A 221 -9.31 -18.45 9.25
C MET A 221 -8.71 -17.07 9.01
N ILE A 222 -8.99 -16.53 7.86
CA ILE A 222 -8.45 -15.27 7.36
C ILE A 222 -9.60 -14.38 6.92
N PHE A 223 -9.69 -13.19 7.44
CA PHE A 223 -10.74 -12.23 7.09
C PHE A 223 -10.23 -10.79 7.19
N ASP A 224 -10.82 -9.92 6.39
CA ASP A 224 -10.53 -8.50 6.41
C ASP A 224 -11.57 -7.78 7.26
N PHE A 225 -11.13 -6.79 8.03
CA PHE A 225 -11.99 -5.97 8.88
C PHE A 225 -11.62 -4.49 8.74
N ASN A 226 -12.61 -3.61 8.94
CA ASN A 226 -12.36 -2.18 8.98
C ASN A 226 -11.78 -1.81 10.36
N PRO A 227 -10.58 -1.18 10.43
CA PRO A 227 -9.96 -0.82 11.71
C PRO A 227 -10.77 0.18 12.54
N TYR A 228 -11.67 0.93 11.91
CA TYR A 228 -12.61 1.87 12.56
C TYR A 228 -14.05 1.36 12.64
N GLY A 229 -14.31 0.15 12.15
CA GLY A 229 -15.65 -0.46 12.04
C GLY A 229 -16.22 -1.00 13.35
N GLY A 230 -15.56 -0.78 14.49
CA GLY A 230 -16.00 -1.29 15.79
C GLY A 230 -15.60 -2.75 16.02
N THR A 231 -16.21 -3.35 17.04
CA THR A 231 -15.84 -4.69 17.53
C THR A 231 -16.10 -5.78 16.51
N VAL A 232 -15.09 -6.63 16.32
CA VAL A 232 -15.20 -7.89 15.59
C VAL A 232 -15.51 -9.01 16.56
N SER A 233 -16.53 -9.81 16.28
CA SER A 233 -16.86 -11.02 17.04
C SER A 233 -16.80 -12.23 16.17
N TYR A 234 -16.26 -13.34 16.67
CA TYR A 234 -16.37 -14.61 16.01
C TYR A 234 -16.84 -15.70 16.95
N THR A 235 -17.78 -16.49 16.45
CA THR A 235 -18.41 -17.59 17.17
C THR A 235 -18.09 -18.90 16.48
N HIS A 236 -17.91 -19.95 17.28
CA HIS A 236 -17.86 -21.31 16.76
C HIS A 236 -19.28 -21.87 16.82
N LEU A 237 -19.81 -22.30 15.69
CA LEU A 237 -21.02 -23.09 15.70
C LEU A 237 -20.66 -24.43 16.36
N ARG A 238 -21.37 -24.77 17.45
CA ARG A 238 -21.26 -26.13 18.01
C ARG A 238 -21.77 -27.07 16.91
N ALA A 239 -21.00 -28.09 16.58
CA ALA A 239 -21.58 -29.27 15.93
C ALA A 239 -22.72 -29.73 16.84
N HIS A 240 -23.94 -29.76 16.31
CA HIS A 240 -25.03 -30.44 17.00
C HIS A 240 -24.60 -31.89 17.18
N GLU A 241 -24.34 -32.30 18.42
CA GLU A 241 -24.32 -33.71 18.78
C GLU A 241 -25.74 -34.22 18.49
N THR A 242 -25.87 -34.96 17.37
CA THR A 242 -27.03 -35.78 17.10
C THR A 242 -26.85 -37.11 17.80
#